data_fe6f0314b729c071056a5f9008ed199e
#
_entry.id   fe6f0314b729c071056a5f9008ed199e
#
_cell.length_a   1.000
_cell.length_b   1.000
_cell.length_c   1.000
_cell.angle_alpha   90.00
_cell.angle_beta   90.00
_cell.angle_gamma   90.00
#
_symmetry.space_group_name_H-M   'P 1'
#
loop_
_entity.id
_entity.type
_entity.pdbx_description
1 polymer ?
#
loop_
_entity_poly.entity_id
_entity_poly.type
_entity_poly.pdbx_seq_one_letter_code
_entity_poly.pdbx_strand_id
1 'polypeptide(L)'
;MAQIIKFPGQASKFGFKRVKKRAGAEHPDQLPLFPQPTARILELALDLSRFEQALMSDERGDSKAAELYERAIEEGDCVADAYCNLGIIESQKGNTTKAFDCFTTSLKHDPRHSEAHYNLGNLYSDANDFRLAQMHYEMAVEVDPSFPNVYFNLALVQAINNDLAAAVTALTKYQNLVSAEEAQNADELLLNLRKTLAAKNSRFGPT
;
A
#
# COMPACT_ATOMS: atom_id res chain seq x y z
N MET A 1 4.08 0.08 -36.45
CA MET A 1 3.20 0.98 -35.67
C MET A 1 3.13 0.45 -34.26
N ALA A 2 3.56 1.24 -33.27
CA ALA A 2 3.44 0.86 -31.86
C ALA A 2 1.94 0.78 -31.50
N GLN A 3 1.49 -0.37 -31.04
CA GLN A 3 0.14 -0.55 -30.55
C GLN A 3 0.06 0.10 -29.17
N ILE A 4 -0.66 1.22 -29.07
CA ILE A 4 -0.90 1.89 -27.80
C ILE A 4 -1.81 0.96 -26.99
N ILE A 5 -1.33 0.46 -25.84
CA ILE A 5 -2.17 -0.24 -24.88
C ILE A 5 -3.14 0.80 -24.32
N LYS A 6 -4.41 0.70 -24.72
CA LYS A 6 -5.46 1.51 -24.09
C LYS A 6 -5.75 0.91 -22.74
N PHE A 7 -5.28 1.56 -21.67
CA PHE A 7 -5.78 1.29 -20.34
C PHE A 7 -7.25 1.70 -20.30
N PRO A 8 -8.14 0.90 -19.68
CA PRO A 8 -9.50 1.35 -19.43
C PRO A 8 -9.45 2.66 -18.67
N GLY A 9 -10.23 3.65 -19.07
CA GLY A 9 -10.17 5.01 -18.53
C GLY A 9 -10.46 5.16 -17.02
N GLN A 10 -10.59 4.05 -16.31
CA GLN A 10 -10.85 3.97 -14.87
C GLN A 10 -9.79 3.15 -14.10
N ALA A 11 -8.80 2.55 -14.76
CA ALA A 11 -7.73 1.82 -14.07
C ALA A 11 -6.69 2.80 -13.49
N SER A 12 -7.09 3.57 -12.48
CA SER A 12 -6.16 4.34 -11.68
C SER A 12 -5.50 3.43 -10.65
N LYS A 13 -4.22 3.69 -10.35
CA LYS A 13 -3.53 2.99 -9.27
C LYS A 13 -4.25 3.20 -7.93
N PHE A 14 -4.11 2.23 -7.03
CA PHE A 14 -4.54 2.42 -5.64
C PHE A 14 -3.70 3.52 -4.98
N GLY A 15 -4.36 4.35 -4.16
CA GLY A 15 -3.73 5.44 -3.44
C GLY A 15 -2.83 4.97 -2.29
N PHE A 16 -2.42 5.91 -1.45
CA PHE A 16 -1.56 5.66 -0.30
C PHE A 16 -2.23 4.73 0.72
N LYS A 17 -1.43 3.89 1.37
CA LYS A 17 -1.88 2.99 2.44
C LYS A 17 -1.32 3.43 3.78
N ARG A 18 -2.23 3.71 4.72
CA ARG A 18 -1.91 3.99 6.11
C ARG A 18 -1.54 2.72 6.86
N VAL A 19 -0.57 2.85 7.74
CA VAL A 19 -0.23 1.82 8.70
C VAL A 19 -1.29 1.82 9.80
N LYS A 20 -1.88 0.67 10.04
CA LYS A 20 -2.75 0.41 11.20
C LYS A 20 -1.93 -0.26 12.28
N LYS A 21 -2.42 -0.23 13.53
CA LYS A 21 -1.80 -0.98 14.62
C LYS A 21 -1.60 -2.43 14.18
N ARG A 22 -0.35 -2.89 14.18
CA ARG A 22 -0.05 -4.31 14.00
C ARG A 22 -0.59 -5.01 15.25
N ALA A 23 -1.55 -5.92 15.09
CA ALA A 23 -1.99 -6.77 16.17
C ALA A 23 -0.74 -7.46 16.73
N GLY A 24 -0.41 -7.18 17.99
CA GLY A 24 0.60 -7.97 18.71
C GLY A 24 0.21 -9.42 18.55
N ALA A 25 1.17 -10.32 18.35
CA ALA A 25 0.89 -11.75 18.21
C ALA A 25 -0.01 -12.18 19.36
N GLU A 26 -1.30 -12.36 19.08
CA GLU A 26 -2.20 -13.00 20.03
C GLU A 26 -1.66 -14.40 20.24
N HIS A 27 -1.24 -14.69 21.47
CA HIS A 27 -0.92 -16.05 21.85
C HIS A 27 -2.18 -16.90 21.69
N PRO A 28 -2.17 -17.96 20.86
CA PRO A 28 -3.39 -18.75 20.57
C PRO A 28 -3.91 -19.56 21.75
N ASP A 29 -3.28 -19.48 22.92
CA ASP A 29 -3.59 -20.29 24.09
C ASP A 29 -4.27 -19.54 25.27
N GLN A 30 -4.74 -18.30 25.06
CA GLN A 30 -5.55 -17.65 26.09
C GLN A 30 -7.02 -18.08 25.97
N LEU A 31 -7.38 -19.13 26.68
CA LEU A 31 -8.78 -19.45 26.95
C LEU A 31 -9.45 -18.28 27.70
N PRO A 32 -10.70 -17.91 27.35
CA PRO A 32 -11.42 -16.86 28.05
C PRO A 32 -11.69 -17.34 29.47
N LEU A 33 -10.99 -16.78 30.44
CA LEU A 33 -11.02 -17.18 31.84
C LEU A 33 -12.28 -16.69 32.60
N PHE A 34 -13.17 -15.95 31.93
CA PHE A 34 -14.38 -15.39 32.55
C PHE A 34 -15.62 -15.63 31.72
N PRO A 35 -16.70 -16.15 32.30
CA PRO A 35 -18.02 -16.17 31.67
C PRO A 35 -18.46 -14.73 31.42
N GLN A 36 -19.02 -14.46 30.25
CA GLN A 36 -19.49 -13.16 29.77
C GLN A 36 -20.31 -12.45 30.87
N PRO A 37 -19.84 -11.35 31.47
CA PRO A 37 -20.68 -10.55 32.33
C PRO A 37 -21.61 -9.71 31.48
N THR A 38 -22.90 -9.73 31.80
CA THR A 38 -23.90 -8.77 31.33
C THR A 38 -23.32 -7.35 31.32
N ALA A 39 -23.36 -6.70 30.15
CA ALA A 39 -22.69 -5.48 29.82
C ALA A 39 -22.77 -4.40 30.92
N ARG A 40 -21.71 -4.23 31.69
CA ARG A 40 -21.28 -2.92 32.18
C ARG A 40 -20.25 -2.44 31.14
N ILE A 41 -20.56 -1.35 30.46
CA ILE A 41 -19.57 -0.55 29.76
C ILE A 41 -18.63 -0.03 30.86
N LEU A 42 -17.59 -0.79 31.17
CA LEU A 42 -16.41 -0.24 31.77
C LEU A 42 -15.82 0.63 30.67
N GLU A 43 -15.93 1.96 30.79
CA GLU A 43 -14.99 2.86 30.16
C GLU A 43 -13.62 2.50 30.76
N LEU A 44 -12.97 1.49 30.17
CA LEU A 44 -11.54 1.37 30.29
C LEU A 44 -11.02 2.66 29.70
N ALA A 45 -10.43 3.52 30.52
CA ALA A 45 -9.54 4.54 30.04
C ALA A 45 -8.44 3.77 29.30
N LEU A 46 -8.60 3.57 28.00
CA LEU A 46 -7.57 3.02 27.13
C LEU A 46 -6.44 4.04 27.22
N ASP A 47 -5.37 3.66 27.90
CA ASP A 47 -4.14 4.44 27.94
C ASP A 47 -3.50 4.26 26.54
N LEU A 48 -4.08 4.99 25.57
CA LEU A 48 -3.67 4.92 24.19
C LEU A 48 -2.27 5.52 24.05
N SER A 49 -1.39 4.79 23.41
CA SER A 49 -0.09 5.33 23.02
C SER A 49 -0.25 6.58 22.13
N ARG A 50 0.80 7.37 21.96
CA ARG A 50 0.73 8.57 21.12
C ARG A 50 0.42 8.23 19.67
N PHE A 51 1.00 7.15 19.17
CA PHE A 51 0.71 6.66 17.83
C PHE A 51 -0.76 6.25 17.68
N GLU A 52 -1.32 5.55 18.66
CA GLU A 52 -2.74 5.17 18.63
C GLU A 52 -3.69 6.38 18.68
N GLN A 53 -3.35 7.40 19.47
CA GLN A 53 -4.09 8.67 19.50
C GLN A 53 -4.05 9.37 18.15
N ALA A 54 -2.85 9.41 17.52
CA ALA A 54 -2.66 9.96 16.18
C ALA A 54 -3.48 9.19 15.14
N LEU A 55 -3.44 7.87 15.18
CA LEU A 55 -4.18 7.02 14.24
C LEU A 55 -5.69 7.24 14.34
N MET A 56 -6.23 7.30 15.56
CA MET A 56 -7.67 7.59 15.79
C MET A 56 -8.07 8.98 15.30
N SER A 57 -7.20 9.98 15.50
CA SER A 57 -7.43 11.35 15.01
C SER A 57 -7.43 11.40 13.47
N ASP A 58 -6.49 10.68 12.85
CA ASP A 58 -6.37 10.58 11.39
C ASP A 58 -7.56 9.84 10.75
N GLU A 59 -8.03 8.75 11.35
CA GLU A 59 -9.23 8.02 10.90
C GLU A 59 -10.50 8.88 10.93
N ARG A 60 -10.56 9.85 11.85
CA ARG A 60 -11.66 10.83 11.94
C ARG A 60 -11.48 12.03 11.00
N GLY A 61 -10.34 12.14 10.33
CA GLY A 61 -10.00 13.29 9.50
C GLY A 61 -9.71 14.56 10.31
N ASP A 62 -9.30 14.42 11.57
CA ASP A 62 -8.97 15.57 12.42
C ASP A 62 -7.63 16.18 11.99
N SER A 63 -7.61 17.51 11.84
CA SER A 63 -6.41 18.27 11.49
C SER A 63 -5.24 18.10 12.48
N LYS A 64 -5.50 17.66 13.71
CA LYS A 64 -4.50 17.41 14.75
C LYS A 64 -3.70 16.12 14.53
N ALA A 65 -4.12 15.25 13.61
CA ALA A 65 -3.45 13.98 13.38
C ALA A 65 -1.95 14.12 13.10
N ALA A 66 -1.58 15.11 12.27
CA ALA A 66 -0.17 15.39 11.96
C ALA A 66 0.65 15.73 13.20
N GLU A 67 0.15 16.63 14.05
CA GLU A 67 0.79 17.03 15.32
C GLU A 67 0.95 15.83 16.27
N LEU A 68 -0.06 14.95 16.33
CA LEU A 68 0.00 13.75 17.16
C LEU A 68 1.02 12.73 16.63
N TYR A 69 1.16 12.57 15.31
CA TYR A 69 2.24 11.75 14.75
C TYR A 69 3.62 12.35 15.03
N GLU A 70 3.79 13.68 14.95
CA GLU A 70 5.03 14.34 15.32
C GLU A 70 5.40 14.08 16.79
N ARG A 71 4.44 14.16 17.70
CA ARG A 71 4.64 13.81 19.11
C ARG A 71 4.96 12.33 19.31
N ALA A 72 4.34 11.42 18.58
CA ALA A 72 4.66 10.00 18.63
C ALA A 72 6.12 9.76 18.22
N ILE A 73 6.59 10.46 17.19
CA ILE A 73 8.00 10.43 16.75
C ILE A 73 8.93 10.94 17.84
N GLU A 74 8.62 12.08 18.47
CA GLU A 74 9.43 12.67 19.56
C GLU A 74 9.51 11.74 20.77
N GLU A 75 8.42 11.07 21.12
CA GLU A 75 8.36 10.12 22.24
C GLU A 75 8.93 8.73 21.88
N GLY A 76 9.32 8.48 20.62
CA GLY A 76 9.86 7.20 20.17
C GLY A 76 8.82 6.11 19.98
N ASP A 77 7.54 6.47 19.85
CA ASP A 77 6.41 5.54 19.74
C ASP A 77 6.11 5.25 18.26
N CYS A 78 6.33 4.00 17.83
CA CYS A 78 6.08 3.53 16.46
C CYS A 78 6.66 4.48 15.39
N VAL A 79 7.92 4.88 15.55
CA VAL A 79 8.56 5.98 14.78
C VAL A 79 8.46 5.75 13.28
N ALA A 80 8.74 4.54 12.79
CA ALA A 80 8.67 4.24 11.36
C ALA A 80 7.24 4.37 10.82
N ASP A 81 6.26 3.81 11.55
CA ASP A 81 4.84 3.88 11.19
C ASP A 81 4.32 5.32 11.24
N ALA A 82 4.75 6.09 12.26
CA ALA A 82 4.36 7.49 12.42
C ALA A 82 4.88 8.37 11.27
N TYR A 83 6.15 8.19 10.87
CA TYR A 83 6.68 8.86 9.68
C TYR A 83 5.92 8.44 8.41
N CYS A 84 5.59 7.17 8.25
CA CYS A 84 4.83 6.70 7.09
C CYS A 84 3.47 7.38 7.01
N ASN A 85 2.71 7.43 8.11
CA ASN A 85 1.39 8.06 8.13
C ASN A 85 1.46 9.59 7.99
N LEU A 86 2.46 10.25 8.60
CA LEU A 86 2.72 11.67 8.41
C LEU A 86 3.02 11.99 6.94
N GLY A 87 3.79 11.14 6.27
CA GLY A 87 4.07 11.26 4.83
C GLY A 87 2.80 11.22 3.97
N ILE A 88 1.82 10.39 4.33
CA ILE A 88 0.52 10.36 3.66
C ILE A 88 -0.23 11.68 3.83
N ILE A 89 -0.26 12.21 5.06
CA ILE A 89 -0.91 13.51 5.34
C ILE A 89 -0.24 14.62 4.52
N GLU A 90 1.08 14.67 4.47
CA GLU A 90 1.81 15.68 3.68
C GLU A 90 1.57 15.53 2.18
N SER A 91 1.49 14.29 1.67
CA SER A 91 1.12 14.03 0.27
C SER A 91 -0.29 14.54 -0.06
N GLN A 92 -1.26 14.31 0.83
CA GLN A 92 -2.63 14.80 0.66
C GLN A 92 -2.74 16.31 0.65
N LYS A 93 -1.84 17.01 1.36
CA LYS A 93 -1.72 18.48 1.33
C LYS A 93 -0.98 18.99 0.07
N GLY A 94 -0.48 18.10 -0.79
CA GLY A 94 0.32 18.45 -1.96
C GLY A 94 1.79 18.73 -1.65
N ASN A 95 2.26 18.48 -0.43
CA ASN A 95 3.64 18.68 0.00
C ASN A 95 4.52 17.46 -0.37
N THR A 96 4.67 17.20 -1.68
CA THR A 96 5.34 15.99 -2.19
C THR A 96 6.76 15.80 -1.65
N THR A 97 7.53 16.88 -1.52
CA THR A 97 8.90 16.82 -0.96
C THR A 97 8.90 16.33 0.49
N LYS A 98 8.02 16.91 1.31
CA LYS A 98 7.90 16.48 2.71
C LYS A 98 7.40 15.04 2.83
N ALA A 99 6.45 14.64 1.98
CA ALA A 99 5.97 13.26 1.94
C ALA A 99 7.12 12.29 1.61
N PHE A 100 7.95 12.62 0.63
CA PHE A 100 9.14 11.86 0.26
C PHE A 100 10.12 11.74 1.43
N ASP A 101 10.41 12.85 2.12
CA ASP A 101 11.30 12.88 3.28
C ASP A 101 10.74 12.01 4.42
N CYS A 102 9.44 12.06 4.66
CA CYS A 102 8.77 11.22 5.66
C CYS A 102 8.88 9.73 5.33
N PHE A 103 8.55 9.31 4.11
CA PHE A 103 8.63 7.90 3.72
C PHE A 103 10.07 7.38 3.73
N THR A 104 11.02 8.18 3.26
CA THR A 104 12.45 7.79 3.31
C THR A 104 12.98 7.72 4.75
N THR A 105 12.48 8.58 5.64
CA THR A 105 12.83 8.52 7.07
C THR A 105 12.19 7.31 7.74
N SER A 106 10.94 6.96 7.39
CA SER A 106 10.31 5.70 7.82
C SER A 106 11.22 4.51 7.48
N LEU A 107 11.74 4.43 6.25
CA LEU A 107 12.65 3.37 5.81
C LEU A 107 14.04 3.42 6.46
N LYS A 108 14.50 4.57 6.96
CA LYS A 108 15.72 4.63 7.79
C LYS A 108 15.51 3.97 9.14
N HIS A 109 14.32 4.06 9.72
CA HIS A 109 13.96 3.41 10.98
C HIS A 109 13.59 1.93 10.81
N ASP A 110 12.85 1.59 9.75
CA ASP A 110 12.53 0.21 9.38
C ASP A 110 12.73 0.00 7.87
N PRO A 111 13.88 -0.51 7.44
CA PRO A 111 14.14 -0.80 6.02
C PRO A 111 13.20 -1.84 5.40
N ARG A 112 12.46 -2.57 6.19
CA ARG A 112 11.47 -3.56 5.74
C ARG A 112 10.03 -3.09 5.94
N HIS A 113 9.80 -1.79 5.92
CA HIS A 113 8.47 -1.20 6.06
C HIS A 113 7.73 -1.25 4.71
N SER A 114 6.84 -2.24 4.52
CA SER A 114 6.13 -2.49 3.26
C SER A 114 5.29 -1.31 2.79
N GLU A 115 4.57 -0.66 3.71
CA GLU A 115 3.73 0.50 3.40
C GLU A 115 4.55 1.72 2.96
N ALA A 116 5.72 1.95 3.57
CA ALA A 116 6.60 3.04 3.17
C ALA A 116 7.17 2.80 1.76
N HIS A 117 7.59 1.57 1.43
CA HIS A 117 7.96 1.22 0.07
C HIS A 117 6.80 1.41 -0.90
N TYR A 118 5.61 0.92 -0.58
CA TYR A 118 4.42 1.11 -1.40
C TYR A 118 4.12 2.59 -1.66
N ASN A 119 4.16 3.42 -0.62
CA ASN A 119 3.86 4.84 -0.72
C ASN A 119 4.93 5.62 -1.50
N LEU A 120 6.22 5.26 -1.38
CA LEU A 120 7.28 5.78 -2.26
C LEU A 120 7.07 5.36 -3.71
N GLY A 121 6.68 4.11 -3.95
CA GLY A 121 6.29 3.65 -5.27
C GLY A 121 5.18 4.51 -5.88
N ASN A 122 4.20 4.91 -5.08
CA ASN A 122 3.15 5.82 -5.51
C ASN A 122 3.68 7.21 -5.87
N LEU A 123 4.55 7.80 -5.05
CA LEU A 123 5.16 9.11 -5.35
C LEU A 123 5.98 9.08 -6.65
N TYR A 124 6.82 8.06 -6.84
CA TYR A 124 7.58 7.90 -8.08
C TYR A 124 6.68 7.68 -9.30
N SER A 125 5.60 6.91 -9.15
CA SER A 125 4.61 6.74 -10.22
C SER A 125 3.93 8.06 -10.59
N ASP A 126 3.60 8.92 -9.62
CA ASP A 126 3.03 10.25 -9.86
C ASP A 126 4.04 11.19 -10.55
N ALA A 127 5.33 11.02 -10.26
CA ALA A 127 6.42 11.72 -10.93
C ALA A 127 6.76 11.12 -12.32
N ASN A 128 6.05 10.09 -12.78
CA ASN A 128 6.32 9.32 -14.00
C ASN A 128 7.68 8.59 -14.00
N ASP A 129 8.32 8.41 -12.84
CA ASP A 129 9.49 7.55 -12.72
C ASP A 129 9.05 6.10 -12.46
N PHE A 130 8.56 5.47 -13.51
CA PHE A 130 8.00 4.12 -13.45
C PHE A 130 9.04 3.05 -13.11
N ARG A 131 10.34 3.32 -13.33
CA ARG A 131 11.41 2.37 -12.96
C ARG A 131 11.62 2.35 -11.45
N LEU A 132 11.72 3.52 -10.81
CA LEU A 132 11.82 3.61 -9.36
C LEU A 132 10.52 3.17 -8.67
N ALA A 133 9.36 3.51 -9.26
CA ALA A 133 8.07 3.02 -8.77
C ALA A 133 8.03 1.48 -8.74
N GLN A 134 8.44 0.83 -9.83
CA GLN A 134 8.50 -0.64 -9.91
C GLN A 134 9.41 -1.22 -8.84
N MET A 135 10.62 -0.69 -8.68
CA MET A 135 11.58 -1.16 -7.67
C MET A 135 10.99 -1.10 -6.26
N HIS A 136 10.34 0.01 -5.90
CA HIS A 136 9.73 0.15 -4.59
C HIS A 136 8.52 -0.75 -4.38
N TYR A 137 7.69 -0.97 -5.41
CA TYR A 137 6.60 -1.94 -5.32
C TYR A 137 7.11 -3.38 -5.18
N GLU A 138 8.19 -3.74 -5.88
CA GLU A 138 8.83 -5.05 -5.74
C GLU A 138 9.37 -5.27 -4.32
N MET A 139 9.99 -4.26 -3.71
CA MET A 139 10.42 -4.29 -2.31
C MET A 139 9.23 -4.45 -1.35
N ALA A 140 8.12 -3.75 -1.59
CA ALA A 140 6.92 -3.88 -0.78
C ALA A 140 6.33 -5.31 -0.84
N VAL A 141 6.30 -5.92 -2.02
CA VAL A 141 5.85 -7.32 -2.24
C VAL A 141 6.78 -8.33 -1.57
N GLU A 142 8.09 -8.08 -1.59
CA GLU A 142 9.07 -8.94 -0.93
C GLU A 142 8.88 -8.95 0.59
N VAL A 143 8.54 -7.80 1.16
CA VAL A 143 8.30 -7.66 2.61
C VAL A 143 6.94 -8.23 3.00
N ASP A 144 5.88 -7.88 2.27
CA ASP A 144 4.51 -8.35 2.51
C ASP A 144 3.87 -8.90 1.23
N PRO A 145 4.03 -10.22 0.96
CA PRO A 145 3.41 -10.86 -0.20
C PRO A 145 1.87 -10.93 -0.15
N SER A 146 1.26 -10.58 0.97
CA SER A 146 -0.20 -10.59 1.15
C SER A 146 -0.86 -9.24 0.87
N PHE A 147 -0.09 -8.21 0.50
CA PHE A 147 -0.55 -6.85 0.26
C PHE A 147 -1.09 -6.67 -1.18
N PRO A 148 -2.42 -6.77 -1.43
CA PRO A 148 -2.95 -6.87 -2.78
C PRO A 148 -2.73 -5.61 -3.62
N ASN A 149 -2.93 -4.42 -3.05
CA ASN A 149 -2.85 -3.15 -3.79
C ASN A 149 -1.48 -2.92 -4.47
N VAL A 150 -0.42 -3.48 -3.87
CA VAL A 150 0.93 -3.41 -4.47
C VAL A 150 0.97 -4.12 -5.80
N TYR A 151 0.38 -5.33 -5.88
CA TYR A 151 0.37 -6.11 -7.12
C TYR A 151 -0.39 -5.42 -8.26
N PHE A 152 -1.49 -4.72 -7.92
CA PHE A 152 -2.22 -3.95 -8.91
C PHE A 152 -1.38 -2.79 -9.46
N ASN A 153 -0.80 -1.97 -8.57
CA ASN A 153 0.03 -0.84 -8.98
C ASN A 153 1.32 -1.30 -9.69
N LEU A 154 1.93 -2.41 -9.22
CA LEU A 154 3.07 -3.03 -9.86
C LEU A 154 2.74 -3.47 -11.30
N ALA A 155 1.58 -4.11 -11.50
CA ALA A 155 1.15 -4.50 -12.83
C ALA A 155 0.99 -3.30 -13.79
N LEU A 156 0.47 -2.17 -13.29
CA LEU A 156 0.35 -0.95 -14.08
C LEU A 156 1.72 -0.44 -14.55
N VAL A 157 2.69 -0.31 -13.62
CA VAL A 157 4.02 0.21 -13.97
C VAL A 157 4.82 -0.77 -14.82
N GLN A 158 4.68 -2.09 -14.61
CA GLN A 158 5.28 -3.12 -15.47
C GLN A 158 4.72 -3.05 -16.89
N ALA A 159 3.40 -2.84 -17.05
CA ALA A 159 2.79 -2.66 -18.36
C ALA A 159 3.29 -1.39 -19.07
N ILE A 160 3.46 -0.29 -18.33
CA ILE A 160 4.05 0.95 -18.87
C ILE A 160 5.51 0.74 -19.30
N ASN A 161 6.28 0.00 -18.50
CA ASN A 161 7.65 -0.38 -18.82
C ASN A 161 7.75 -1.46 -19.92
N ASN A 162 6.60 -1.86 -20.51
CA ASN A 162 6.49 -2.86 -21.58
C ASN A 162 6.88 -4.30 -21.17
N ASP A 163 6.89 -4.58 -19.87
CA ASP A 163 6.98 -5.93 -19.32
C ASP A 163 5.58 -6.53 -19.11
N LEU A 164 4.97 -6.92 -20.23
CA LEU A 164 3.58 -7.41 -20.24
C LEU A 164 3.42 -8.75 -19.52
N ALA A 165 4.47 -9.58 -19.52
CA ALA A 165 4.41 -10.89 -18.87
C ALA A 165 4.40 -10.77 -17.35
N ALA A 166 5.28 -9.92 -16.81
CA ALA A 166 5.30 -9.60 -15.39
C ALA A 166 3.99 -8.92 -14.97
N ALA A 167 3.47 -7.98 -15.75
CA ALA A 167 2.20 -7.30 -15.48
C ALA A 167 1.02 -8.27 -15.39
N VAL A 168 0.93 -9.26 -16.30
CA VAL A 168 -0.11 -10.32 -16.24
C VAL A 168 0.03 -11.16 -14.97
N THR A 169 1.27 -11.48 -14.58
CA THR A 169 1.55 -12.27 -13.37
C THR A 169 1.14 -11.50 -12.11
N ALA A 170 1.55 -10.23 -12.00
CA ALA A 170 1.22 -9.38 -10.86
C ALA A 170 -0.30 -9.18 -10.73
N LEU A 171 -1.00 -8.90 -11.85
CA LEU A 171 -2.44 -8.69 -11.81
C LEU A 171 -3.22 -9.98 -11.48
N THR A 172 -2.73 -11.14 -11.92
CA THR A 172 -3.28 -12.44 -11.53
C THR A 172 -3.09 -12.69 -10.02
N LYS A 173 -1.94 -12.28 -9.47
CA LYS A 173 -1.70 -12.38 -8.02
C LYS A 173 -2.63 -11.47 -7.24
N TYR A 174 -2.86 -10.23 -7.70
CA TYR A 174 -3.87 -9.34 -7.13
C TYR A 174 -5.24 -10.03 -7.04
N GLN A 175 -5.75 -10.59 -8.15
CA GLN A 175 -7.05 -11.26 -8.18
C GLN A 175 -7.17 -12.42 -7.19
N ASN A 176 -6.07 -13.15 -6.94
CA ASN A 176 -6.06 -14.25 -5.98
C ASN A 176 -6.05 -13.79 -4.51
N LEU A 177 -5.73 -12.53 -4.23
CA LEU A 177 -5.63 -11.97 -2.88
C LEU A 177 -6.86 -11.17 -2.46
N VAL A 178 -7.74 -10.83 -3.38
CA VAL A 178 -8.93 -10.00 -3.12
C VAL A 178 -10.21 -10.80 -3.28
N SER A 179 -11.34 -10.22 -2.85
CA SER A 179 -12.65 -10.80 -3.08
C SER A 179 -13.00 -10.87 -4.57
N ALA A 180 -13.92 -11.75 -4.94
CA ALA A 180 -14.37 -11.87 -6.34
C ALA A 180 -14.94 -10.55 -6.90
N GLU A 181 -15.59 -9.75 -6.07
CA GLU A 181 -16.12 -8.43 -6.45
C GLU A 181 -14.99 -7.44 -6.76
N GLU A 182 -13.97 -7.38 -5.90
CA GLU A 182 -12.80 -6.51 -6.12
C GLU A 182 -11.96 -6.97 -7.33
N ALA A 183 -11.87 -8.29 -7.55
CA ALA A 183 -11.14 -8.86 -8.68
C ALA A 183 -11.71 -8.42 -10.03
N GLN A 184 -13.03 -8.21 -10.14
CA GLN A 184 -13.69 -7.75 -11.37
C GLN A 184 -13.12 -6.42 -11.89
N ASN A 185 -12.63 -5.57 -10.99
CA ASN A 185 -11.99 -4.29 -11.37
C ASN A 185 -10.71 -4.49 -12.21
N ALA A 186 -10.09 -5.66 -12.12
CA ALA A 186 -8.87 -6.00 -12.84
C ALA A 186 -9.12 -6.84 -14.11
N ASP A 187 -10.32 -7.39 -14.30
CA ASP A 187 -10.62 -8.36 -15.38
C ASP A 187 -10.38 -7.77 -16.78
N GLU A 188 -10.87 -6.58 -17.03
CA GLU A 188 -10.71 -5.93 -18.34
C GLU A 188 -9.23 -5.63 -18.62
N LEU A 189 -8.51 -5.13 -17.63
CA LEU A 189 -7.08 -4.85 -17.75
C LEU A 189 -6.30 -6.14 -18.02
N LEU A 190 -6.58 -7.20 -17.26
CA LEU A 190 -5.92 -8.50 -17.44
C LEU A 190 -6.19 -9.10 -18.82
N LEU A 191 -7.43 -9.02 -19.30
CA LEU A 191 -7.79 -9.48 -20.64
C LEU A 191 -7.02 -8.71 -21.72
N ASN A 192 -6.93 -7.39 -21.59
CA ASN A 192 -6.22 -6.54 -22.54
C ASN A 192 -4.71 -6.81 -22.54
N LEU A 193 -4.11 -6.99 -21.37
CA LEU A 193 -2.69 -7.35 -21.25
C LEU A 193 -2.40 -8.72 -21.90
N ARG A 194 -3.23 -9.73 -21.65
CA ARG A 194 -3.09 -11.07 -22.25
C ARG A 194 -3.21 -11.02 -23.78
N LYS A 195 -4.19 -10.28 -24.33
CA LYS A 195 -4.33 -10.09 -25.77
C LYS A 195 -3.10 -9.43 -26.39
N THR A 196 -2.60 -8.38 -25.75
CA THR A 196 -1.43 -7.65 -26.23
C THR A 196 -0.17 -8.52 -26.18
N LEU A 197 0.01 -9.27 -25.12
CA LEU A 197 1.11 -10.23 -24.96
C LEU A 197 1.06 -11.33 -26.04
N ALA A 198 -0.10 -11.91 -26.30
CA ALA A 198 -0.30 -12.91 -27.34
C ALA A 198 0.00 -12.35 -28.75
N ALA A 199 -0.45 -11.13 -29.05
CA ALA A 199 -0.15 -10.46 -30.31
C ALA A 199 1.33 -10.12 -30.47
N LYS A 200 2.04 -9.82 -29.39
CA LYS A 200 3.48 -9.60 -29.39
C LYS A 200 4.23 -10.90 -29.70
N ASN A 201 3.86 -11.99 -29.02
CA ASN A 201 4.50 -13.29 -29.21
C ASN A 201 4.26 -13.88 -30.62
N SER A 202 3.09 -13.65 -31.24
CA SER A 202 2.81 -14.09 -32.61
C SER A 202 3.61 -13.36 -33.70
N ARG A 203 4.11 -12.14 -33.41
CA ARG A 203 4.95 -11.36 -34.35
C ARG A 203 6.43 -11.73 -34.28
N PHE A 204 6.87 -12.28 -33.17
CA PHE A 204 8.25 -12.69 -32.92
C PHE A 204 8.30 -14.20 -32.69
N GLY A 205 7.60 -15.00 -33.55
CA GLY A 205 7.52 -16.46 -33.45
C GLY A 205 8.91 -17.10 -33.29
N PRO A 206 8.97 -18.38 -32.83
CA PRO A 206 10.22 -19.00 -32.46
C PRO A 206 11.20 -19.00 -33.65
N THR A 207 12.35 -18.31 -33.44
CA THR A 207 13.52 -18.46 -34.31
C THR A 207 14.18 -19.80 -34.08
#